data_87cc77c632eeabd6f73d19658f49b8b8
#
_entry.id   87cc77c632eeabd6f73d19658f49b8b8
#
_cell.length_a   1.000
_cell.length_b   1.000
_cell.length_c   1.000
_cell.angle_alpha   90.00
_cell.angle_beta   90.00
_cell.angle_gamma   90.00
#
_symmetry.space_group_name_H-M   'P 1'
#
loop_
_entity.id
_entity.type
_entity.pdbx_description
1 polymer ?
#
loop_
_entity_poly.entity_id
_entity_poly.type
_entity_poly.pdbx_seq_one_letter_code
_entity_poly.pdbx_strand_id
1 'polypeptide(L)'
;MAIELPAELKEELRQVQRTLSDGGIEDLVRWVKPAGMHLTLKFLGSVPANKIKSVEMAVAQASQGAGPFKIALRGLGCFPTPSRPNVIWVGVEGDLGPLAALQRGIEDSLAALGFAPERREYTPHLTLGRVGKQVDSRQRRRIGELTGTIRVDSLGEMQAREVSLIRSDLSPAGARYTRLAAIPLGGGE
;
A
#
# COMPACT_ATOMS: atom_id res chain seq x y z
N MET A 1 8.84 2.82 -0.69
CA MET A 1 8.81 2.17 -2.00
C MET A 1 7.41 1.68 -2.26
N ALA A 2 6.88 1.94 -3.43
CA ALA A 2 5.49 1.57 -3.75
C ALA A 2 5.28 1.36 -5.26
N ILE A 3 4.22 0.64 -5.60
CA ILE A 3 3.64 0.60 -6.95
C ILE A 3 2.45 1.55 -6.94
N GLU A 4 2.45 2.55 -7.83
CA GLU A 4 1.35 3.51 -7.96
C GLU A 4 0.22 2.92 -8.80
N LEU A 5 -1.00 3.32 -8.47
CA LEU A 5 -2.20 2.88 -9.16
C LEU A 5 -2.63 3.91 -10.22
N PRO A 6 -3.23 3.47 -11.33
CA PRO A 6 -3.90 4.35 -12.27
C PRO A 6 -5.13 5.01 -11.61
N ALA A 7 -5.59 6.11 -12.22
CA ALA A 7 -6.67 6.91 -11.68
C ALA A 7 -8.00 6.14 -11.56
N GLU A 8 -8.25 5.25 -12.50
CA GLU A 8 -9.44 4.41 -12.53
C GLU A 8 -9.52 3.50 -11.30
N LEU A 9 -8.44 2.79 -10.96
CA LEU A 9 -8.41 1.93 -9.77
C LEU A 9 -8.49 2.75 -8.47
N LYS A 10 -7.94 3.95 -8.45
CA LYS A 10 -8.10 4.85 -7.30
C LYS A 10 -9.55 5.30 -7.11
N GLU A 11 -10.30 5.51 -8.18
CA GLU A 11 -11.72 5.84 -8.10
C GLU A 11 -12.55 4.64 -7.61
N GLU A 12 -12.27 3.42 -8.08
CA GLU A 12 -12.90 2.21 -7.55
C GLU A 12 -12.67 2.05 -6.05
N LEU A 13 -11.44 2.27 -5.57
CA LEU A 13 -11.14 2.26 -4.14
C LEU A 13 -11.91 3.35 -3.36
N ARG A 14 -12.12 4.52 -3.96
CA ARG A 14 -12.97 5.57 -3.38
C ARG A 14 -14.43 5.16 -3.27
N GLN A 15 -14.97 4.42 -4.24
CA GLN A 15 -16.33 3.88 -4.15
C GLN A 15 -16.46 2.93 -2.96
N VAL A 16 -15.47 2.03 -2.77
CA VAL A 16 -15.43 1.15 -1.59
C VAL A 16 -15.39 1.97 -0.28
N GLN A 17 -14.57 3.04 -0.24
CA GLN A 17 -14.54 3.95 0.92
C GLN A 17 -15.91 4.58 1.18
N ARG A 18 -16.62 5.06 0.15
CA ARG A 18 -17.96 5.65 0.28
C ARG A 18 -18.94 4.63 0.83
N THR A 19 -18.98 3.42 0.27
CA THR A 19 -19.86 2.35 0.75
C THR A 19 -19.64 2.05 2.23
N LEU A 20 -18.38 2.00 2.66
CA LEU A 20 -18.03 1.82 4.06
C LEU A 20 -18.45 3.02 4.94
N SER A 21 -18.22 4.23 4.45
CA SER A 21 -18.57 5.49 5.12
C SER A 21 -20.08 5.57 5.36
N ASP A 22 -20.88 5.30 4.32
CA ASP A 22 -22.34 5.28 4.34
C ASP A 22 -22.90 4.22 5.32
N GLY A 23 -22.10 3.18 5.61
CA GLY A 23 -22.35 2.22 6.68
C GLY A 23 -22.25 2.80 8.12
N GLY A 24 -22.00 4.10 8.24
CA GLY A 24 -21.98 4.84 9.52
C GLY A 24 -20.67 4.70 10.29
N ILE A 25 -19.54 4.58 9.58
CA ILE A 25 -18.19 4.58 10.18
C ILE A 25 -17.32 5.76 9.72
N GLU A 26 -17.89 6.77 9.07
CA GLU A 26 -17.15 7.91 8.49
C GLU A 26 -16.24 8.58 9.51
N ASP A 27 -16.78 8.97 10.66
CA ASP A 27 -16.05 9.68 11.71
C ASP A 27 -15.13 8.79 12.54
N LEU A 28 -15.22 7.47 12.37
CA LEU A 28 -14.40 6.50 13.09
C LEU A 28 -13.11 6.17 12.36
N VAL A 29 -13.02 6.51 11.07
CA VAL A 29 -11.93 6.10 10.19
C VAL A 29 -11.32 7.33 9.51
N ARG A 30 -10.00 7.45 9.63
CA ARG A 30 -9.26 8.41 8.83
C ARG A 30 -8.98 7.81 7.46
N TRP A 31 -9.75 8.21 6.48
CA TRP A 31 -9.67 7.73 5.11
C TRP A 31 -8.41 8.20 4.41
N VAL A 32 -7.81 7.30 3.60
CA VAL A 32 -6.68 7.64 2.75
C VAL A 32 -7.16 8.42 1.54
N LYS A 33 -6.54 9.56 1.27
CA LYS A 33 -6.83 10.36 0.06
C LYS A 33 -6.30 9.62 -1.19
N PRO A 34 -6.88 9.83 -2.39
CA PRO A 34 -6.45 9.13 -3.61
C PRO A 34 -4.95 9.22 -3.90
N ALA A 35 -4.33 10.37 -3.63
CA ALA A 35 -2.89 10.56 -3.78
C ALA A 35 -2.04 9.64 -2.89
N GLY A 36 -2.62 9.12 -1.79
CA GLY A 36 -1.97 8.18 -0.87
C GLY A 36 -2.28 6.71 -1.16
N MET A 37 -3.12 6.42 -2.15
CA MET A 37 -3.48 5.05 -2.52
C MET A 37 -2.39 4.47 -3.44
N HIS A 38 -1.58 3.61 -2.88
CA HIS A 38 -0.52 2.89 -3.59
C HIS A 38 -0.23 1.56 -2.90
N LEU A 39 0.27 0.59 -3.63
CA LEU A 39 0.73 -0.68 -3.05
C LEU A 39 2.12 -0.46 -2.46
N THR A 40 2.21 -0.47 -1.14
CA THR A 40 3.48 -0.31 -0.43
C THR A 40 4.30 -1.59 -0.51
N LEU A 41 5.55 -1.48 -0.94
CA LEU A 41 6.53 -2.58 -0.94
C LEU A 41 7.42 -2.54 0.30
N LYS A 42 7.88 -1.35 0.69
CA LYS A 42 8.67 -1.15 1.91
C LYS A 42 8.58 0.29 2.42
N PHE A 43 8.49 0.42 3.74
CA PHE A 43 8.68 1.69 4.44
C PHE A 43 10.13 1.85 4.90
N LEU A 44 10.73 3.00 4.60
CA LEU A 44 12.11 3.31 4.97
C LEU A 44 12.22 4.18 6.23
N GLY A 45 11.10 4.73 6.69
CA GLY A 45 11.13 5.74 7.74
C GLY A 45 11.78 7.05 7.26
N SER A 46 12.53 7.69 8.15
CA SER A 46 13.26 8.92 7.83
C SER A 46 14.57 8.57 7.09
N VAL A 47 14.73 9.08 5.88
CA VAL A 47 15.90 8.85 5.02
C VAL A 47 16.65 10.15 4.84
N PRO A 48 17.94 10.25 5.21
CA PRO A 48 18.77 11.43 4.93
C PRO A 48 18.87 11.70 3.44
N ALA A 49 18.88 12.97 3.05
CA ALA A 49 18.89 13.38 1.65
C ALA A 49 20.07 12.79 0.85
N ASN A 50 21.23 12.69 1.48
CA ASN A 50 22.45 12.11 0.86
C ASN A 50 22.34 10.58 0.61
N LYS A 51 21.38 9.87 1.22
CA LYS A 51 21.14 8.43 0.98
C LYS A 51 20.12 8.17 -0.13
N ILE A 52 19.36 9.16 -0.57
CA ILE A 52 18.28 8.98 -1.56
C ILE A 52 18.80 8.31 -2.84
N LYS A 53 19.93 8.79 -3.36
CA LYS A 53 20.51 8.23 -4.59
C LYS A 53 20.97 6.79 -4.43
N SER A 54 21.56 6.44 -3.30
CA SER A 54 21.96 5.05 -2.99
C SER A 54 20.74 4.13 -2.87
N VAL A 55 19.64 4.62 -2.27
CA VAL A 55 18.37 3.89 -2.20
C VAL A 55 17.80 3.66 -3.60
N GLU A 56 17.78 4.70 -4.44
CA GLU A 56 17.31 4.59 -5.83
C GLU A 56 18.10 3.53 -6.60
N MET A 57 19.43 3.56 -6.52
CA MET A 57 20.30 2.59 -7.19
C MET A 57 20.09 1.16 -6.69
N ALA A 58 19.96 0.95 -5.39
CA ALA A 58 19.70 -0.36 -4.80
C ALA A 58 18.36 -0.95 -5.28
N VAL A 59 17.32 -0.12 -5.36
CA VAL A 59 16.02 -0.55 -5.86
C VAL A 59 16.07 -0.79 -7.37
N ALA A 60 16.78 0.02 -8.13
CA ALA A 60 16.99 -0.22 -9.56
C ALA A 60 17.67 -1.57 -9.82
N GLN A 61 18.69 -1.90 -9.04
CA GLN A 61 19.34 -3.22 -9.11
C GLN A 61 18.37 -4.36 -8.78
N ALA A 62 17.58 -4.24 -7.72
CA ALA A 62 16.57 -5.23 -7.35
C ALA A 62 15.47 -5.39 -8.42
N SER A 63 15.18 -4.34 -9.17
CA SER A 63 14.14 -4.33 -10.21
C SER A 63 14.59 -4.89 -11.56
N GLN A 64 15.91 -5.03 -11.81
CA GLN A 64 16.44 -5.53 -13.08
C GLN A 64 16.01 -6.97 -13.41
N GLY A 65 15.83 -7.81 -12.39
CA GLY A 65 15.39 -9.19 -12.54
C GLY A 65 13.86 -9.37 -12.56
N ALA A 66 13.11 -8.30 -12.39
CA ALA A 66 11.64 -8.33 -12.31
C ALA A 66 11.04 -7.71 -13.56
N GLY A 67 10.52 -8.53 -14.48
CA GLY A 67 9.72 -8.03 -15.61
C GLY A 67 8.38 -7.45 -15.13
N PRO A 68 7.66 -6.71 -16.01
CA PRO A 68 6.29 -6.25 -15.72
C PRO A 68 5.37 -7.42 -15.41
N PHE A 69 4.48 -7.27 -14.42
CA PHE A 69 3.54 -8.30 -13.97
C PHE A 69 2.16 -7.72 -13.71
N LYS A 70 1.13 -8.57 -13.74
CA LYS A 70 -0.26 -8.16 -13.49
C LYS A 70 -0.62 -8.29 -12.03
N ILE A 71 -1.33 -7.29 -11.52
CA ILE A 71 -2.01 -7.32 -10.23
C ILE A 71 -3.47 -6.94 -10.41
N ALA A 72 -4.34 -7.55 -9.60
CA ALA A 72 -5.77 -7.27 -9.52
C ALA A 72 -6.12 -6.86 -8.08
N LEU A 73 -7.13 -6.02 -7.93
CA LEU A 73 -7.63 -5.58 -6.64
C LEU A 73 -8.88 -6.35 -6.27
N ARG A 74 -8.85 -7.07 -5.13
CA ARG A 74 -9.95 -7.92 -4.70
C ARG A 74 -9.96 -8.12 -3.19
N GLY A 75 -11.15 -8.33 -2.67
CA GLY A 75 -11.33 -8.61 -1.25
C GLY A 75 -11.19 -7.36 -0.38
N LEU A 76 -11.82 -7.41 0.77
CA LEU A 76 -11.82 -6.34 1.78
C LEU A 76 -11.46 -6.97 3.12
N GLY A 77 -10.62 -6.32 3.88
CA GLY A 77 -10.18 -6.86 5.16
C GLY A 77 -9.68 -5.82 6.15
N CYS A 78 -9.29 -6.31 7.32
CA CYS A 78 -8.78 -5.50 8.42
C CYS A 78 -7.50 -6.07 9.02
N PHE A 79 -6.61 -5.21 9.46
CA PHE A 79 -5.48 -5.56 10.31
C PHE A 79 -5.65 -4.97 11.71
N PRO A 80 -5.17 -5.67 12.78
CA PRO A 80 -4.66 -7.04 12.78
C PRO A 80 -5.74 -8.10 12.60
N THR A 81 -6.97 -7.84 13.02
CA THR A 81 -8.12 -8.76 12.90
C THR A 81 -9.43 -7.98 12.75
N PRO A 82 -10.49 -8.56 12.18
CA PRO A 82 -11.82 -7.93 12.12
C PRO A 82 -12.40 -7.58 13.50
N SER A 83 -12.08 -8.33 14.54
CA SER A 83 -12.55 -8.03 15.90
C SER A 83 -11.87 -6.81 16.54
N ARG A 84 -10.68 -6.43 16.06
CA ARG A 84 -9.90 -5.29 16.56
C ARG A 84 -9.21 -4.54 15.42
N PRO A 85 -9.98 -4.00 14.46
CA PRO A 85 -9.40 -3.34 13.28
C PRO A 85 -8.66 -2.06 13.65
N ASN A 86 -7.48 -1.89 13.06
CA ASN A 86 -6.70 -0.65 13.08
C ASN A 86 -6.54 -0.10 11.67
N VAL A 87 -6.57 -0.97 10.66
CA VAL A 87 -6.43 -0.64 9.25
C VAL A 87 -7.49 -1.39 8.46
N ILE A 88 -8.17 -0.70 7.56
CA ILE A 88 -9.07 -1.28 6.56
C ILE A 88 -8.32 -1.27 5.23
N TRP A 89 -8.36 -2.39 4.50
CA TRP A 89 -7.60 -2.55 3.27
C TRP A 89 -8.35 -3.36 2.20
N VAL A 90 -7.97 -3.14 0.94
CA VAL A 90 -8.31 -4.01 -0.20
C VAL A 90 -7.11 -4.89 -0.52
N GLY A 91 -7.35 -6.17 -0.77
CA GLY A 91 -6.33 -7.15 -1.10
C GLY A 91 -5.82 -7.02 -2.54
N VAL A 92 -4.70 -7.65 -2.79
CA VAL A 92 -4.06 -7.74 -4.11
C VAL A 92 -3.96 -9.20 -4.49
N GLU A 93 -4.38 -9.52 -5.70
CA GLU A 93 -4.29 -10.84 -6.34
C GLU A 93 -3.51 -10.74 -7.67
N GLY A 94 -3.39 -11.84 -8.40
CA GLY A 94 -2.70 -11.91 -9.68
C GLY A 94 -1.32 -12.52 -9.57
N ASP A 95 -0.31 -11.92 -10.20
CA ASP A 95 1.06 -12.46 -10.24
C ASP A 95 1.81 -12.20 -8.91
N LEU A 96 1.30 -12.81 -7.81
CA LEU A 96 1.88 -12.63 -6.47
C LEU A 96 3.30 -13.19 -6.33
N GLY A 97 3.70 -14.17 -7.13
CA GLY A 97 5.07 -14.71 -7.15
C GLY A 97 6.09 -13.63 -7.56
N PRO A 98 5.97 -13.03 -8.74
CA PRO A 98 6.78 -11.88 -9.17
C PRO A 98 6.75 -10.70 -8.20
N LEU A 99 5.59 -10.34 -7.67
CA LEU A 99 5.44 -9.27 -6.67
C LEU A 99 6.24 -9.58 -5.39
N ALA A 100 6.12 -10.80 -4.86
CA ALA A 100 6.86 -11.21 -3.67
C ALA A 100 8.37 -11.31 -3.92
N ALA A 101 8.80 -11.73 -5.11
CA ALA A 101 10.20 -11.76 -5.49
C ALA A 101 10.80 -10.34 -5.56
N LEU A 102 10.09 -9.40 -6.19
CA LEU A 102 10.47 -7.99 -6.24
C LEU A 102 10.57 -7.41 -4.83
N GLN A 103 9.57 -7.64 -3.98
CA GLN A 103 9.54 -7.12 -2.62
C GLN A 103 10.73 -7.65 -1.80
N ARG A 104 11.04 -8.95 -1.88
CA ARG A 104 12.22 -9.53 -1.22
C ARG A 104 13.53 -8.95 -1.75
N GLY A 105 13.68 -8.83 -3.06
CA GLY A 105 14.88 -8.22 -3.65
C GLY A 105 15.10 -6.77 -3.17
N ILE A 106 14.02 -6.00 -3.02
CA ILE A 106 14.06 -4.64 -2.46
C ILE A 106 14.45 -4.70 -0.97
N GLU A 107 13.89 -5.62 -0.17
CA GLU A 107 14.25 -5.80 1.24
C GLU A 107 15.75 -6.09 1.40
N ASP A 108 16.27 -7.06 0.65
CA ASP A 108 17.67 -7.49 0.73
C ASP A 108 18.64 -6.37 0.29
N SER A 109 18.33 -5.70 -0.81
CA SER A 109 19.17 -4.60 -1.31
C SER A 109 19.21 -3.41 -0.35
N LEU A 110 18.09 -3.10 0.30
CA LEU A 110 18.00 -2.02 1.27
C LEU A 110 18.57 -2.41 2.64
N ALA A 111 18.52 -3.69 3.02
CA ALA A 111 19.19 -4.20 4.22
C ALA A 111 20.70 -4.00 4.13
N ALA A 112 21.31 -4.20 2.94
CA ALA A 112 22.73 -3.93 2.70
C ALA A 112 23.11 -2.45 2.88
N LEU A 113 22.16 -1.52 2.74
CA LEU A 113 22.33 -0.08 3.01
C LEU A 113 22.04 0.30 4.48
N GLY A 114 21.74 -0.68 5.34
CA GLY A 114 21.48 -0.49 6.76
C GLY A 114 20.01 -0.18 7.10
N PHE A 115 19.07 -0.38 6.17
CA PHE A 115 17.64 -0.30 6.48
C PHE A 115 17.17 -1.62 7.09
N ALA A 116 16.54 -1.56 8.27
CA ALA A 116 16.07 -2.76 8.95
C ALA A 116 15.08 -3.55 8.06
N PRO A 117 15.21 -4.87 7.98
CA PRO A 117 14.25 -5.71 7.28
C PRO A 117 12.91 -5.72 8.04
N GLU A 118 11.79 -5.82 7.28
CA GLU A 118 10.47 -6.03 7.89
C GLU A 118 10.43 -7.45 8.46
N ARG A 119 9.98 -7.55 9.71
CA ARG A 119 9.89 -8.84 10.42
C ARG A 119 8.61 -9.62 10.14
N ARG A 120 7.58 -8.92 9.63
CA ARG A 120 6.29 -9.53 9.32
C ARG A 120 6.31 -10.02 7.88
N GLU A 121 5.61 -11.11 7.65
CA GLU A 121 5.36 -11.59 6.30
C GLU A 121 4.68 -10.50 5.47
N TYR A 122 5.15 -10.35 4.24
CA TYR A 122 4.58 -9.36 3.33
C TYR A 122 3.19 -9.81 2.85
N THR A 123 2.19 -9.07 3.26
CA THR A 123 0.81 -9.24 2.80
C THR A 123 0.45 -8.05 1.90
N PRO A 124 0.42 -8.23 0.57
CA PRO A 124 0.15 -7.14 -0.36
C PRO A 124 -1.28 -6.62 -0.18
N HIS A 125 -1.41 -5.32 0.09
CA HIS A 125 -2.69 -4.68 0.34
C HIS A 125 -2.66 -3.18 0.04
N LEU A 126 -3.84 -2.62 -0.20
CA LEU A 126 -4.05 -1.18 -0.37
C LEU A 126 -4.83 -0.64 0.82
N THR A 127 -4.21 0.22 1.60
CA THR A 127 -4.87 0.83 2.76
C THR A 127 -5.96 1.79 2.30
N LEU A 128 -7.20 1.53 2.71
CA LEU A 128 -8.34 2.43 2.52
C LEU A 128 -8.46 3.45 3.65
N GLY A 129 -8.22 3.02 4.90
CA GLY A 129 -8.35 3.88 6.04
C GLY A 129 -7.71 3.33 7.31
N ARG A 130 -7.53 4.19 8.29
CA ARG A 130 -6.98 3.86 9.61
C ARG A 130 -7.99 4.24 10.68
N VAL A 131 -8.34 3.28 11.52
CA VAL A 131 -9.27 3.49 12.63
C VAL A 131 -8.69 4.48 13.63
N GLY A 132 -9.51 5.44 14.06
CA GLY A 132 -9.11 6.47 15.01
C GLY A 132 -8.64 5.89 16.35
N LYS A 133 -7.71 6.57 17.02
CA LYS A 133 -7.18 6.13 18.32
C LYS A 133 -8.24 6.17 19.43
N GLN A 134 -9.18 7.09 19.33
CA GLN A 134 -10.29 7.30 20.26
C GLN A 134 -11.45 6.31 20.10
N VAL A 135 -11.43 5.48 19.04
CA VAL A 135 -12.48 4.52 18.74
C VAL A 135 -12.46 3.39 19.76
N ASP A 136 -13.58 3.15 20.44
CA ASP A 136 -13.72 2.13 21.47
C ASP A 136 -13.86 0.71 20.89
N SER A 137 -13.90 -0.29 21.78
CA SER A 137 -13.94 -1.71 21.37
C SER A 137 -15.25 -2.08 20.66
N ARG A 138 -16.40 -1.47 21.02
CA ARG A 138 -17.69 -1.72 20.39
C ARG A 138 -17.73 -1.16 18.99
N GLN A 139 -17.25 0.07 18.84
CA GLN A 139 -17.12 0.73 17.54
C GLN A 139 -16.15 -0.03 16.61
N ARG A 140 -15.02 -0.52 17.14
CA ARG A 140 -14.07 -1.36 16.37
C ARG A 140 -14.73 -2.64 15.87
N ARG A 141 -15.49 -3.31 16.72
CA ARG A 141 -16.23 -4.51 16.32
C ARG A 141 -17.20 -4.20 15.20
N ARG A 142 -17.97 -3.11 15.30
CA ARG A 142 -18.90 -2.65 14.25
C ARG A 142 -18.17 -2.41 12.92
N ILE A 143 -17.00 -1.78 12.94
CA ILE A 143 -16.17 -1.58 11.73
C ILE A 143 -15.80 -2.92 11.12
N GLY A 144 -15.36 -3.89 11.92
CA GLY A 144 -14.97 -5.21 11.43
C GLY A 144 -16.15 -6.01 10.87
N GLU A 145 -17.31 -5.98 11.53
CA GLU A 145 -18.56 -6.60 11.06
C GLU A 145 -18.98 -5.99 9.71
N LEU A 146 -19.04 -4.66 9.61
CA LEU A 146 -19.37 -3.97 8.36
C LEU A 146 -18.40 -4.35 7.24
N THR A 147 -17.09 -4.36 7.51
CA THR A 147 -16.06 -4.76 6.54
C THR A 147 -16.28 -6.20 6.06
N GLY A 148 -16.75 -7.09 6.94
CA GLY A 148 -17.05 -8.50 6.60
C GLY A 148 -18.33 -8.69 5.78
N THR A 149 -19.26 -7.74 5.78
CA THR A 149 -20.52 -7.84 5.00
C THR A 149 -20.37 -7.32 3.56
N ILE A 150 -19.41 -6.43 3.31
CA ILE A 150 -19.21 -5.83 1.99
C ILE A 150 -18.33 -6.76 1.16
N ARG A 151 -18.85 -7.21 0.02
CA ARG A 151 -18.09 -7.99 -0.94
C ARG A 151 -17.42 -7.08 -1.96
N VAL A 152 -16.13 -7.30 -2.16
CA VAL A 152 -15.31 -6.65 -3.20
C VAL A 152 -14.79 -7.77 -4.10
N ASP A 153 -15.54 -8.13 -5.14
CA ASP A 153 -15.20 -9.25 -6.00
C ASP A 153 -14.06 -8.92 -6.97
N SER A 154 -14.11 -7.77 -7.61
CA SER A 154 -13.01 -7.24 -8.43
C SER A 154 -13.20 -5.74 -8.61
N LEU A 155 -12.14 -4.97 -8.41
CA LEU A 155 -12.10 -3.54 -8.73
C LEU A 155 -11.34 -3.24 -10.01
N GLY A 156 -10.81 -4.27 -10.67
CA GLY A 156 -10.00 -4.17 -11.86
C GLY A 156 -8.57 -4.65 -11.68
N GLU A 157 -7.83 -4.62 -12.78
CA GLU A 157 -6.44 -5.07 -12.84
C GLU A 157 -5.54 -4.01 -13.47
N MET A 158 -4.24 -4.11 -13.19
CA MET A 158 -3.23 -3.28 -13.83
C MET A 158 -1.94 -4.06 -14.06
N GLN A 159 -1.11 -3.57 -14.96
CA GLN A 159 0.24 -4.05 -15.10
C GLN A 159 1.20 -3.16 -14.30
N ALA A 160 1.87 -3.73 -13.32
CA ALA A 160 2.96 -3.07 -12.61
C ALA A 160 4.18 -3.02 -13.56
N ARG A 161 4.68 -1.83 -13.82
CA ARG A 161 5.81 -1.58 -14.75
C ARG A 161 6.97 -0.87 -14.08
N GLU A 162 6.74 -0.27 -12.93
CA GLU A 162 7.74 0.54 -12.23
C GLU A 162 7.52 0.49 -10.72
N VAL A 163 8.59 0.76 -9.97
CA VAL A 163 8.57 1.03 -8.53
C VAL A 163 8.82 2.52 -8.32
N SER A 164 7.96 3.17 -7.55
CA SER A 164 8.13 4.58 -7.18
C SER A 164 8.81 4.72 -5.81
N LEU A 165 9.83 5.56 -5.75
CA LEU A 165 10.36 6.11 -4.50
C LEU A 165 9.49 7.32 -4.12
N ILE A 166 8.71 7.19 -3.06
CA ILE A 166 7.76 8.22 -2.63
C ILE A 166 8.19 8.79 -1.29
N ARG A 167 8.28 10.12 -1.21
CA ARG A 167 8.40 10.86 0.05
C ARG A 167 7.00 11.17 0.58
N SER A 168 6.80 10.93 1.87
CA SER A 168 5.57 11.27 2.58
C SER A 168 5.87 12.34 3.63
N ASP A 169 5.37 13.54 3.42
CA ASP A 169 5.44 14.65 4.36
C ASP A 169 4.14 14.66 5.18
N LEU A 170 4.25 14.36 6.48
CA LEU A 170 3.11 14.29 7.38
C LEU A 170 2.78 15.68 7.92
N SER A 171 1.51 16.05 7.86
CA SER A 171 0.99 17.29 8.46
C SER A 171 -0.33 17.03 9.19
N PRO A 172 -0.82 17.96 10.02
CA PRO A 172 -2.16 17.87 10.62
C PRO A 172 -3.28 17.72 9.58
N ALA A 173 -3.11 18.30 8.38
CA ALA A 173 -4.04 18.20 7.26
C ALA A 173 -3.97 16.88 6.50
N GLY A 174 -3.05 15.99 6.87
CA GLY A 174 -2.80 14.69 6.26
C GLY A 174 -1.42 14.55 5.63
N ALA A 175 -1.16 13.40 5.03
CA ALA A 175 0.08 13.13 4.33
C ALA A 175 0.06 13.75 2.93
N ARG A 176 1.16 14.40 2.55
CA ARG A 176 1.45 14.81 1.19
C ARG A 176 2.49 13.86 0.60
N TYR A 177 2.18 13.31 -0.55
CA TYR A 177 3.05 12.36 -1.24
C TYR A 177 3.73 13.03 -2.43
N THR A 178 5.04 12.82 -2.55
CA THR A 178 5.85 13.34 -3.66
C THR A 178 6.68 12.20 -4.22
N ARG A 179 6.51 11.87 -5.49
CA ARG A 179 7.36 10.90 -6.18
C ARG A 179 8.74 11.50 -6.44
N LEU A 180 9.77 10.88 -5.89
CA LEU A 180 11.17 11.28 -6.04
C LEU A 180 11.83 10.61 -7.24
N ALA A 181 11.49 9.34 -7.51
CA ALA A 181 11.98 8.58 -8.65
C ALA A 181 10.94 7.54 -9.09
N ALA A 182 10.93 7.21 -10.37
CA ALA A 182 10.27 6.07 -10.96
C ALA A 182 11.34 5.13 -11.51
N ILE A 183 11.30 3.87 -11.08
CA ILE A 183 12.31 2.86 -11.38
C ILE A 183 11.60 1.76 -12.19
N PRO A 184 11.91 1.61 -13.50
CA PRO A 184 11.26 0.61 -14.34
C PRO A 184 11.61 -0.81 -13.89
N LEU A 185 10.67 -1.73 -14.09
CA LEU A 185 10.87 -3.17 -13.96
C LEU A 185 11.46 -3.73 -15.27
N GLY A 186 12.38 -4.68 -15.14
CA GLY A 186 13.00 -5.31 -16.29
C GLY A 186 13.99 -4.41 -16.99
N GLY A 187 15.12 -4.10 -16.40
CA GLY A 187 16.19 -3.24 -16.87
C GLY A 187 16.00 -2.64 -18.26
N GLY A 188 15.93 -1.32 -18.35
CA GLY A 188 15.72 -0.65 -19.64
C GLY A 188 16.71 -1.18 -20.69
N GLU A 189 16.19 -1.42 -21.90
CA GLU A 189 17.02 -1.44 -23.10
C GLU A 189 17.77 -0.12 -23.27
#